data_ec6e563525d24b9427cd95a5dc4aadbc
#
_entry.id   ec6e563525d24b9427cd95a5dc4aadbc
#
_cell.length_a   1.000
_cell.length_b   1.000
_cell.length_c   1.000
_cell.angle_alpha   90.00
_cell.angle_beta   90.00
_cell.angle_gamma   90.00
#
_symmetry.space_group_name_H-M   'P 1'
#
loop_
_entity.id
_entity.type
_entity.pdbx_description
1 polymer ?
#
loop_
_entity_poly.entity_id
_entity_poly.type
_entity_poly.pdbx_seq_one_letter_code
_entity_poly.pdbx_strand_id
1 'polypeptide(L)'
;MRNINIGSIYRHFKGKEYKVIDIVNDCESVGDDIKKVVIYQAMYGNNEKWARKYEDFASLVDSEKYPEVSQKYRFEEYEHNL
;
A
#
# COMPACT_ATOMS: atom_id res chain seq x y z
N MET A 1 -7.86 11.72 3.96
CA MET A 1 -6.87 10.67 3.65
C MET A 1 -7.60 9.42 3.17
N ARG A 2 -7.04 8.74 2.18
CA ARG A 2 -7.59 7.46 1.72
C ARG A 2 -7.61 6.45 2.85
N ASN A 3 -8.64 5.63 2.90
CA ASN A 3 -8.67 4.48 3.79
C ASN A 3 -8.05 3.27 3.10
N ILE A 4 -7.11 2.65 3.79
CA ILE A 4 -6.51 1.38 3.36
C ILE A 4 -7.19 0.27 4.14
N ASN A 5 -7.67 -0.76 3.46
CA ASN A 5 -8.51 -1.80 4.05
C ASN A 5 -7.72 -3.07 4.33
N ILE A 6 -7.68 -3.50 5.59
CA ILE A 6 -7.09 -4.78 5.97
C ILE A 6 -7.86 -5.91 5.29
N GLY A 7 -7.13 -6.86 4.72
CA GLY A 7 -7.70 -8.00 4.03
C GLY A 7 -7.95 -7.79 2.55
N SER A 8 -7.90 -6.57 2.07
CA SER A 8 -8.10 -6.26 0.65
C SER A 8 -6.81 -6.45 -0.15
N ILE A 9 -6.98 -6.69 -1.45
CA ILE A 9 -5.89 -6.83 -2.40
C ILE A 9 -5.68 -5.50 -3.10
N TYR A 10 -4.44 -5.08 -3.20
CA TYR A 10 -4.04 -3.84 -3.88
C TYR A 10 -3.06 -4.16 -5.00
N ARG A 11 -3.20 -3.43 -6.11
CA ARG A 11 -2.26 -3.51 -7.22
C ARG A 11 -1.31 -2.33 -7.16
N HIS A 12 -0.01 -2.61 -7.15
CA HIS A 12 1.04 -1.62 -7.32
C HIS A 12 1.02 -1.13 -8.79
N PHE A 13 1.34 0.14 -9.02
CA PHE A 13 1.31 0.70 -10.36
C PHE A 13 2.26 -0.02 -11.34
N LYS A 14 3.23 -0.76 -10.84
CA LYS A 14 4.12 -1.60 -11.66
C LYS A 14 3.53 -2.97 -11.99
N GLY A 15 2.29 -3.25 -11.55
CA GLY A 15 1.52 -4.42 -11.94
C GLY A 15 1.45 -5.57 -10.95
N LYS A 16 2.26 -5.58 -9.91
CA LYS A 16 2.23 -6.66 -8.90
C LYS A 16 1.11 -6.44 -7.89
N GLU A 17 0.60 -7.53 -7.35
CA GLU A 17 -0.51 -7.51 -6.39
C GLU A 17 -0.05 -7.89 -4.98
N TYR A 18 -0.69 -7.26 -4.00
CA TYR A 18 -0.37 -7.43 -2.59
C TYR A 18 -1.66 -7.45 -1.77
N LYS A 19 -1.64 -8.24 -0.70
CA LYS A 19 -2.74 -8.25 0.26
C LYS A 19 -2.32 -7.48 1.50
N VAL A 20 -3.16 -6.55 1.97
CA VAL A 20 -2.92 -5.85 3.23
C VAL A 20 -3.26 -6.79 4.37
N ILE A 21 -2.26 -7.06 5.20
CA ILE A 21 -2.36 -8.02 6.31
C ILE A 21 -2.77 -7.31 7.59
N ASP A 22 -2.17 -6.14 7.85
CA ASP A 22 -2.43 -5.40 9.07
C ASP A 22 -2.03 -3.94 8.91
N ILE A 23 -2.52 -3.09 9.81
CA ILE A 23 -2.11 -1.69 9.92
C ILE A 23 -1.77 -1.46 11.38
N VAL A 24 -0.52 -1.10 11.65
CA VAL A 24 0.02 -1.03 13.00
C VAL A 24 0.61 0.34 13.27
N ASN A 25 0.88 0.63 14.54
CA ASN A 25 1.52 1.87 14.95
C ASN A 25 3.02 1.79 14.71
N ASP A 26 3.59 2.91 14.26
CA ASP A 26 5.04 3.05 14.19
C ASP A 26 5.55 3.33 15.61
N CYS A 27 6.44 2.51 16.10
CA CYS A 27 6.99 2.63 17.46
C CYS A 27 7.79 3.92 17.67
N GLU A 28 8.22 4.57 16.59
CA GLU A 28 8.95 5.83 16.65
C GLU A 28 8.03 7.06 16.67
N SER A 29 6.72 6.83 16.71
CA SER A 29 5.76 7.93 16.83
C SER A 29 5.98 8.70 18.13
N VAL A 30 5.81 10.03 18.06
CA VAL A 30 6.09 10.94 19.17
C VAL A 30 4.81 11.62 19.66
N GLY A 31 4.57 11.57 20.97
CA GLY A 31 3.45 12.24 21.61
C GLY A 31 2.11 11.71 21.10
N ASP A 32 1.20 12.62 20.74
CA ASP A 32 -0.13 12.26 20.25
C ASP A 32 -0.16 12.05 18.74
N ASP A 33 0.97 12.23 18.06
CA ASP A 33 1.06 12.08 16.60
C ASP A 33 1.47 10.65 16.24
N ILE A 34 0.54 9.73 16.37
CA ILE A 34 0.79 8.32 16.09
C ILE A 34 0.78 8.08 14.59
N LYS A 35 1.91 7.64 14.06
CA LYS A 35 2.05 7.27 12.65
C LYS A 35 1.71 5.80 12.47
N LYS A 36 1.16 5.46 11.31
CA LYS A 36 0.75 4.10 10.98
C LYS A 36 1.69 3.48 9.95
N VAL A 37 1.80 2.17 10.01
CA VAL A 37 2.57 1.35 9.06
C VAL A 37 1.64 0.27 8.52
N VAL A 38 1.65 0.10 7.20
CA VAL A 38 0.89 -0.94 6.52
C VAL A 38 1.77 -2.17 6.37
N ILE A 39 1.28 -3.31 6.85
CA ILE A 39 1.91 -4.61 6.65
C ILE A 39 1.19 -5.28 5.49
N TYR A 40 1.92 -5.63 4.44
CA TYR A 40 1.32 -6.20 3.25
C TYR A 40 2.16 -7.36 2.73
N GLN A 41 1.50 -8.28 2.04
CA GLN A 41 2.12 -9.52 1.60
C GLN A 41 2.03 -9.65 0.10
N ALA A 42 3.16 -9.95 -0.54
CA ALA A 42 3.21 -10.20 -1.96
C ALA A 42 2.36 -11.42 -2.33
N MET A 43 1.57 -11.31 -3.40
CA MET A 43 0.78 -12.41 -3.94
C MET A 43 1.50 -13.07 -5.12
N TYR A 44 2.82 -13.08 -5.06
CA TYR A 44 3.69 -13.66 -6.08
C TYR A 44 4.99 -14.11 -5.41
N GLY A 45 5.79 -14.85 -6.13
CA GLY A 45 7.09 -15.32 -5.65
C GLY A 45 6.95 -16.10 -4.34
N ASN A 46 7.73 -15.75 -3.34
CA ASN A 46 7.75 -16.43 -2.03
C ASN A 46 6.74 -15.86 -1.04
N ASN A 47 5.81 -15.03 -1.48
CA ASN A 47 4.77 -14.41 -0.63
C ASN A 47 5.38 -13.65 0.55
N GLU A 48 6.42 -12.88 0.30
CA GLU A 48 7.11 -12.13 1.34
C GLU A 48 6.23 -11.02 1.90
N LYS A 49 6.43 -10.72 3.17
CA LYS A 49 5.72 -9.65 3.85
C LYS A 49 6.61 -8.41 3.92
N TRP A 50 5.98 -7.26 3.76
CA TRP A 50 6.65 -5.96 3.73
C TRP A 50 5.93 -4.99 4.65
N ALA A 51 6.66 -3.97 5.09
CA ALA A 51 6.11 -2.87 5.86
C ALA A 51 6.39 -1.56 5.12
N ARG A 52 5.40 -0.68 5.06
CA ARG A 52 5.52 0.63 4.42
C ARG A 52 4.72 1.64 5.24
N LYS A 53 5.24 2.86 5.38
CA LYS A 53 4.48 3.93 6.05
C LYS A 53 3.13 4.09 5.37
N TYR A 54 2.09 4.30 6.17
CA TYR A 54 0.73 4.44 5.66
C TYR A 54 0.63 5.51 4.57
N GLU A 55 1.22 6.67 4.82
CA GLU A 55 1.17 7.78 3.86
C GLU A 55 1.84 7.43 2.53
N ASP A 56 2.92 6.66 2.56
CA ASP A 56 3.58 6.18 1.33
C ASP A 56 2.72 5.16 0.60
N PHE A 57 2.13 4.23 1.34
CA PHE A 57 1.26 3.21 0.74
C PHE A 57 0.06 3.86 0.05
N ALA A 58 -0.51 4.89 0.68
CA ALA A 58 -1.69 5.59 0.18
C ALA A 58 -1.36 6.72 -0.81
N SER A 59 -0.10 6.91 -1.15
CA SER A 59 0.36 8.06 -1.94
C SER A 59 -0.02 7.94 -3.42
N LEU A 60 0.03 9.08 -4.08
CA LEU A 60 -0.12 9.17 -5.54
C LEU A 60 1.13 8.65 -6.24
N VAL A 61 0.96 8.14 -7.45
CA VAL A 61 2.08 7.89 -8.36
C VAL A 61 2.71 9.23 -8.71
N ASP A 62 4.05 9.28 -8.71
CA ASP A 62 4.80 10.45 -9.15
C ASP A 62 4.68 10.57 -10.67
N SER A 63 3.80 11.45 -11.14
CA SER A 63 3.51 11.61 -12.57
C SER A 63 4.67 12.22 -13.35
N GLU A 64 5.58 12.92 -12.68
CA GLU A 64 6.79 13.45 -13.34
C GLU A 64 7.78 12.34 -13.61
N LYS A 65 7.95 11.41 -12.67
CA LYS A 65 8.86 10.28 -12.81
C LYS A 65 8.28 9.18 -13.70
N TYR A 66 6.96 9.00 -13.66
CA TYR A 66 6.26 7.94 -14.40
C TYR A 66 5.11 8.50 -15.24
N PRO A 67 5.41 9.34 -16.24
CA PRO A 67 4.35 10.02 -16.99
C PRO A 67 3.45 9.09 -17.82
N GLU A 68 3.93 7.88 -18.14
CA GLU A 68 3.18 6.89 -18.92
C GLU A 68 2.22 6.05 -18.07
N VAL A 69 2.28 6.16 -16.73
CA VAL A 69 1.43 5.36 -15.84
C VAL A 69 0.06 5.99 -15.73
N SER A 70 -0.99 5.22 -16.04
CA SER A 70 -2.37 5.68 -15.94
C SER A 70 -2.95 5.53 -14.55
N GLN A 71 -2.40 4.63 -13.72
CA GLN A 71 -2.87 4.43 -12.36
C GLN A 71 -2.56 5.65 -11.50
N LYS A 72 -3.57 6.16 -10.78
CA LYS A 72 -3.46 7.38 -9.99
C LYS A 72 -2.64 7.18 -8.72
N TYR A 73 -2.93 6.12 -7.96
CA TYR A 73 -2.28 5.85 -6.69
C TYR A 73 -1.23 4.76 -6.81
N ARG A 74 -0.20 4.84 -5.96
CA ARG A 74 0.86 3.84 -5.90
C ARG A 74 0.30 2.43 -5.74
N PHE A 75 -0.69 2.27 -4.86
CA PHE A 75 -1.44 1.04 -4.65
C PHE A 75 -2.92 1.35 -4.78
N GLU A 76 -3.62 0.62 -5.64
CA GLU A 76 -5.07 0.75 -5.81
C GLU A 76 -5.75 -0.57 -5.48
N GLU A 77 -6.89 -0.49 -4.79
CA GLU A 77 -7.65 -1.67 -4.44
C GLU A 77 -8.09 -2.38 -5.70
N TYR A 78 -7.82 -3.68 -5.75
CA TYR A 78 -8.09 -4.50 -6.92
C TYR A 78 -9.08 -5.59 -6.53
N GLU A 79 -10.27 -5.57 -7.14
CA GLU A 79 -11.26 -6.61 -6.90
C GLU A 79 -11.13 -7.69 -7.96
N HIS A 80 -10.95 -8.94 -7.49
CA HIS A 80 -11.05 -10.08 -8.35
C HIS A 80 -12.53 -10.39 -8.53
N ASN A 81 -13.07 -10.09 -9.70
CA ASN A 81 -14.39 -10.53 -10.07
C ASN A 81 -14.32 -12.03 -10.37
N LEU A 82 -14.91 -12.79 -9.50
CA LEU A 82 -15.04 -14.23 -9.69
C LEU A 82 -16.26 -14.54 -10.54
#